data_9647d3a9698fd74c1c880f4dc2953312
#
_entry.id   9647d3a9698fd74c1c880f4dc2953312
#
_cell.length_a   1.000
_cell.length_b   1.000
_cell.length_c   1.000
_cell.angle_alpha   90.00
_cell.angle_beta   90.00
_cell.angle_gamma   90.00
#
_symmetry.space_group_name_H-M   'P 1'
#
loop_
_entity.id
_entity.type
_entity.pdbx_description
1 polymer ?
#
loop_
_entity_poly.entity_id
_entity_poly.type
_entity_poly.pdbx_seq_one_letter_code
_entity_poly.pdbx_strand_id
1 'polypeptide(L)'
;MAIGMSQEKIVPVLNGAAETMLQSFYARAMYSKNPKHKFKDEKAEEIVEKLDYDFSKASKDAAMSSGVVARTVVLDELVSDFIRENPDCTVVNIACGLDTRFYRMDNGRITWYNLDLPETIQVRDSVYREEGRVSTIGCSCLDPAWPEKVIKRGKMLFIIEGLTMYLTKEQVTQMLAIIRDNFDNAYVIMECLCPKFVNKEKVEKSIQSTGAVFTWGANSFEELGDVAKGFRKVKNDNILRGMWILNPAFKLVTWIPFVKNMSQKILVFEKA
;
A
#
# COMPACT_ATOMS: atom_id res chain seq x y z
N MET A 1 41.49 1.94 -17.88
CA MET A 1 41.14 1.73 -16.45
C MET A 1 39.93 2.58 -16.13
N ALA A 2 38.73 1.98 -16.06
CA ALA A 2 37.52 2.67 -15.62
C ALA A 2 37.58 2.71 -14.10
N ILE A 3 37.73 3.91 -13.53
CA ILE A 3 37.58 4.13 -12.10
C ILE A 3 36.10 3.91 -11.78
N GLY A 4 35.78 2.76 -11.19
CA GLY A 4 34.46 2.51 -10.66
C GLY A 4 34.17 3.54 -9.57
N MET A 5 33.29 4.51 -9.87
CA MET A 5 32.70 5.35 -8.86
C MET A 5 31.89 4.43 -7.95
N SER A 6 32.39 4.18 -6.73
CA SER A 6 31.59 3.57 -5.68
C SER A 6 30.39 4.49 -5.44
N GLN A 7 29.20 4.06 -5.85
CA GLN A 7 27.98 4.79 -5.48
C GLN A 7 27.92 4.80 -3.95
N GLU A 8 27.89 5.99 -3.37
CA GLU A 8 27.70 6.17 -1.94
C GLU A 8 26.41 5.44 -1.53
N LYS A 9 26.54 4.47 -0.63
CA LYS A 9 25.39 3.75 -0.11
C LYS A 9 24.57 4.64 0.80
N ILE A 10 23.26 4.56 0.66
CA ILE A 10 22.28 5.34 1.42
C ILE A 10 22.03 4.62 2.74
N VAL A 11 22.32 5.27 3.86
CA VAL A 11 21.98 4.80 5.21
C VAL A 11 20.61 5.40 5.58
N PRO A 12 19.52 4.62 5.61
CA PRO A 12 18.21 5.15 5.97
C PRO A 12 18.15 5.46 7.46
N VAL A 13 17.63 6.63 7.83
CA VAL A 13 17.32 6.97 9.23
C VAL A 13 15.96 6.39 9.58
N LEU A 14 15.95 5.35 10.41
CA LEU A 14 14.75 4.56 10.68
C LEU A 14 14.32 4.62 12.14
N ASN A 15 13.02 4.76 12.34
CA ASN A 15 12.32 4.54 13.63
C ASN A 15 11.18 3.54 13.38
N GLY A 16 10.92 2.65 14.28
CA GLY A 16 9.83 1.66 14.36
C GLY A 16 8.99 1.38 13.10
N ALA A 17 8.10 2.29 12.70
CA ALA A 17 7.24 2.14 11.51
C ALA A 17 8.03 2.10 10.18
N ALA A 18 9.13 2.85 10.08
CA ALA A 18 9.99 2.88 8.90
C ALA A 18 10.68 1.53 8.66
N GLU A 19 11.00 0.78 9.72
CA GLU A 19 11.58 -0.57 9.61
C GLU A 19 10.58 -1.54 8.96
N THR A 20 9.29 -1.46 9.31
CA THR A 20 8.24 -2.28 8.69
C THR A 20 8.04 -1.95 7.20
N MET A 21 8.14 -0.67 6.83
CA MET A 21 8.08 -0.25 5.42
C MET A 21 9.23 -0.85 4.60
N LEU A 22 10.47 -0.84 5.15
CA LEU A 22 11.63 -1.44 4.49
C LEU A 22 11.50 -2.95 4.30
N GLN A 23 10.92 -3.66 5.27
CA GLN A 23 10.70 -5.10 5.15
C GLN A 23 9.75 -5.41 3.98
N SER A 24 8.63 -4.68 3.89
CA SER A 24 7.67 -4.82 2.79
C SER A 24 8.29 -4.46 1.43
N PHE A 25 9.11 -3.42 1.41
CA PHE A 25 9.84 -2.97 0.24
C PHE A 25 10.85 -4.02 -0.23
N TYR A 26 11.65 -4.55 0.68
CA TYR A 26 12.60 -5.63 0.40
C TYR A 26 11.93 -6.90 -0.13
N ALA A 27 10.78 -7.29 0.46
CA ALA A 27 10.03 -8.46 0.02
C ALA A 27 9.62 -8.35 -1.47
N ARG A 28 9.14 -7.18 -1.90
CA ARG A 28 8.79 -6.93 -3.32
C ARG A 28 10.00 -7.01 -4.23
N ALA A 29 11.10 -6.34 -3.85
CA ALA A 29 12.33 -6.33 -4.61
C ALA A 29 12.91 -7.75 -4.80
N MET A 30 12.97 -8.54 -3.72
CA MET A 30 13.50 -9.91 -3.78
C MET A 30 12.61 -10.84 -4.60
N TYR A 31 11.28 -10.70 -4.49
CA TYR A 31 10.37 -11.48 -5.32
C TYR A 31 10.52 -11.12 -6.80
N SER A 32 10.66 -9.83 -7.12
CA SER A 32 10.83 -9.31 -8.47
C SER A 32 12.09 -9.81 -9.16
N LYS A 33 13.19 -9.97 -8.44
CA LYS A 33 14.49 -10.47 -8.98
C LYS A 33 14.42 -11.86 -9.60
N ASN A 34 13.45 -12.69 -9.21
CA ASN A 34 13.32 -14.02 -9.81
C ASN A 34 12.73 -13.91 -11.24
N PRO A 35 13.46 -14.33 -12.29
CA PRO A 35 13.00 -14.17 -13.67
C PRO A 35 11.74 -14.98 -13.98
N LYS A 36 11.42 -16.02 -13.20
CA LYS A 36 10.22 -16.85 -13.38
C LYS A 36 8.95 -16.18 -12.85
N HIS A 37 9.09 -15.17 -12.01
CA HIS A 37 7.94 -14.46 -11.43
C HIS A 37 7.40 -13.40 -12.40
N LYS A 38 6.07 -13.34 -12.51
CA LYS A 38 5.39 -12.36 -13.36
C LYS A 38 5.39 -10.95 -12.77
N PHE A 39 5.30 -10.85 -11.44
CA PHE A 39 5.37 -9.57 -10.75
C PHE A 39 6.79 -9.01 -10.83
N LYS A 40 6.91 -7.74 -11.24
CA LYS A 40 8.14 -7.00 -11.35
C LYS A 40 8.03 -5.65 -10.65
N ASP A 41 9.07 -5.30 -9.90
CA ASP A 41 9.24 -4.00 -9.23
C ASP A 41 10.71 -3.56 -9.38
N GLU A 42 11.07 -3.21 -10.63
CA GLU A 42 12.45 -2.87 -11.00
C GLU A 42 12.97 -1.67 -10.20
N LYS A 43 12.08 -0.69 -9.88
CA LYS A 43 12.46 0.45 -9.06
C LYS A 43 12.82 0.03 -7.63
N ALA A 44 12.08 -0.92 -7.05
CA ALA A 44 12.43 -1.46 -5.74
C ALA A 44 13.76 -2.24 -5.77
N GLU A 45 14.04 -3.00 -6.84
CA GLU A 45 15.31 -3.71 -7.01
C GLU A 45 16.48 -2.73 -7.04
N GLU A 46 16.39 -1.67 -7.85
CA GLU A 46 17.39 -0.60 -7.97
C GLU A 46 17.69 0.05 -6.62
N ILE A 47 16.65 0.37 -5.86
CA ILE A 47 16.78 1.07 -4.59
C ILE A 47 17.39 0.16 -3.52
N VAL A 48 16.96 -1.11 -3.42
CA VAL A 48 17.52 -2.06 -2.45
C VAL A 48 19.02 -2.24 -2.63
N GLU A 49 19.53 -2.18 -3.87
CA GLU A 49 20.96 -2.29 -4.14
C GLU A 49 21.78 -1.08 -3.65
N LYS A 50 21.13 0.09 -3.55
CA LYS A 50 21.75 1.32 -3.09
C LYS A 50 21.68 1.50 -1.57
N LEU A 51 20.81 0.72 -0.88
CA LEU A 51 20.65 0.85 0.57
C LEU A 51 21.76 0.13 1.33
N ASP A 52 22.30 0.80 2.35
CA ASP A 52 23.16 0.20 3.37
C ASP A 52 22.29 -0.16 4.59
N TYR A 53 21.62 -1.29 4.49
CA TYR A 53 20.72 -1.78 5.53
C TYR A 53 20.77 -3.31 5.63
N ASP A 54 20.79 -3.82 6.87
CA ASP A 54 20.76 -5.26 7.12
C ASP A 54 19.34 -5.83 6.97
N PHE A 55 19.04 -6.39 5.80
CA PHE A 55 17.79 -7.07 5.51
C PHE A 55 17.71 -8.51 6.04
N SER A 56 18.63 -8.98 6.86
CA SER A 56 18.66 -10.37 7.35
C SER A 56 17.40 -10.78 8.12
N LYS A 57 16.74 -9.83 8.80
CA LYS A 57 15.47 -10.08 9.49
C LYS A 57 14.33 -10.27 8.49
N ALA A 58 14.24 -9.41 7.47
CA ALA A 58 13.21 -9.48 6.43
C ALA A 58 13.33 -10.76 5.58
N SER A 59 14.55 -11.21 5.30
CA SER A 59 14.80 -12.41 4.49
C SER A 59 14.34 -13.72 5.16
N LYS A 60 14.17 -13.73 6.49
CA LYS A 60 13.80 -14.91 7.26
C LYS A 60 12.29 -15.13 7.36
N ASP A 61 11.46 -14.14 7.06
CA ASP A 61 9.99 -14.24 7.14
C ASP A 61 9.37 -14.42 5.75
N ALA A 62 9.44 -15.65 5.24
CA ALA A 62 8.88 -16.01 3.94
C ALA A 62 7.33 -15.89 3.91
N ALA A 63 6.64 -16.08 5.05
CA ALA A 63 5.19 -15.97 5.11
C ALA A 63 4.74 -14.52 4.98
N MET A 64 5.39 -13.59 5.69
CA MET A 64 5.17 -12.16 5.56
C MET A 64 5.47 -11.69 4.13
N SER A 65 6.62 -12.10 3.58
CA SER A 65 7.04 -11.73 2.22
C SER A 65 6.02 -12.16 1.17
N SER A 66 5.49 -13.39 1.28
CA SER A 66 4.45 -13.89 0.37
C SER A 66 3.14 -13.11 0.50
N GLY A 67 2.73 -12.75 1.73
CA GLY A 67 1.55 -11.94 2.00
C GLY A 67 1.65 -10.53 1.41
N VAL A 68 2.80 -9.88 1.59
CA VAL A 68 3.08 -8.55 1.01
C VAL A 68 2.99 -8.58 -0.51
N VAL A 69 3.65 -9.54 -1.17
CA VAL A 69 3.62 -9.62 -2.63
C VAL A 69 2.22 -9.97 -3.14
N ALA A 70 1.51 -10.90 -2.49
CA ALA A 70 0.13 -11.25 -2.85
C ALA A 70 -0.80 -10.04 -2.77
N ARG A 71 -0.69 -9.23 -1.72
CA ARG A 71 -1.42 -7.97 -1.57
C ARG A 71 -1.09 -7.01 -2.69
N THR A 72 0.19 -6.78 -2.94
CA THR A 72 0.67 -5.87 -3.97
C THR A 72 0.12 -6.26 -5.35
N VAL A 73 0.16 -7.54 -5.72
CA VAL A 73 -0.35 -8.02 -7.02
C VAL A 73 -1.84 -7.73 -7.17
N VAL A 74 -2.66 -7.96 -6.14
CA VAL A 74 -4.10 -7.68 -6.21
C VAL A 74 -4.37 -6.19 -6.34
N LEU A 75 -3.66 -5.37 -5.58
CA LEU A 75 -3.79 -3.91 -5.66
C LEU A 75 -3.32 -3.39 -7.01
N ASP A 76 -2.19 -3.89 -7.54
CA ASP A 76 -1.67 -3.50 -8.85
C ASP A 76 -2.67 -3.82 -9.97
N GLU A 77 -3.35 -4.97 -9.93
CA GLU A 77 -4.41 -5.29 -10.90
C GLU A 77 -5.57 -4.30 -10.80
N LEU A 78 -6.08 -4.02 -9.59
CA LEU A 78 -7.20 -3.10 -9.39
C LEU A 78 -6.86 -1.67 -9.84
N VAL A 79 -5.65 -1.21 -9.52
CA VAL A 79 -5.14 0.11 -9.92
C VAL A 79 -4.95 0.18 -11.44
N SER A 80 -4.37 -0.85 -12.04
CA SER A 80 -4.18 -0.95 -13.50
C SER A 80 -5.51 -0.96 -14.25
N ASP A 81 -6.51 -1.71 -13.76
CA ASP A 81 -7.86 -1.73 -14.33
C ASP A 81 -8.48 -0.34 -14.30
N PHE A 82 -8.41 0.35 -13.16
CA PHE A 82 -8.93 1.71 -13.02
C PHE A 82 -8.23 2.70 -13.97
N ILE A 83 -6.90 2.67 -14.05
CA ILE A 83 -6.12 3.55 -14.94
C ILE A 83 -6.42 3.27 -16.41
N ARG A 84 -6.61 2.02 -16.79
CA ARG A 84 -7.00 1.63 -18.17
C ARG A 84 -8.35 2.25 -18.56
N GLU A 85 -9.30 2.27 -17.65
CA GLU A 85 -10.62 2.88 -17.86
C GLU A 85 -10.59 4.41 -17.76
N ASN A 86 -9.64 4.96 -17.00
CA ASN A 86 -9.52 6.39 -16.72
C ASN A 86 -8.07 6.88 -16.94
N PRO A 87 -7.59 6.92 -18.18
CA PRO A 87 -6.16 7.09 -18.48
C PRO A 87 -5.57 8.46 -18.10
N ASP A 88 -6.40 9.47 -17.84
CA ASP A 88 -6.00 10.81 -17.39
C ASP A 88 -6.33 11.08 -15.92
N CYS A 89 -6.51 10.02 -15.12
CA CYS A 89 -6.89 10.13 -13.72
C CYS A 89 -5.79 10.76 -12.85
N THR A 90 -6.21 11.23 -11.69
CA THR A 90 -5.32 11.60 -10.59
C THR A 90 -5.36 10.51 -9.53
N VAL A 91 -4.21 10.04 -9.09
CA VAL A 91 -4.06 9.03 -8.05
C VAL A 91 -3.48 9.65 -6.79
N VAL A 92 -4.06 9.36 -5.64
CA VAL A 92 -3.51 9.70 -4.31
C VAL A 92 -3.25 8.41 -3.56
N ASN A 93 -1.99 8.09 -3.35
CA ASN A 93 -1.53 6.95 -2.57
C ASN A 93 -1.34 7.40 -1.11
N ILE A 94 -2.30 7.04 -0.25
CA ILE A 94 -2.37 7.47 1.15
C ILE A 94 -1.58 6.51 2.03
N ALA A 95 -0.74 7.05 2.91
CA ALA A 95 0.26 6.33 3.70
C ALA A 95 1.18 5.50 2.78
N CYS A 96 1.76 6.19 1.80
CA CYS A 96 2.49 5.59 0.70
C CYS A 96 3.76 4.86 1.12
N GLY A 97 4.35 5.18 2.26
CA GLY A 97 5.62 4.60 2.72
C GLY A 97 6.68 4.64 1.61
N LEU A 98 7.26 3.48 1.33
CA LEU A 98 8.22 3.26 0.24
C LEU A 98 7.59 2.56 -0.97
N ASP A 99 6.29 2.80 -1.23
CA ASP A 99 5.63 2.21 -2.42
C ASP A 99 6.18 2.82 -3.71
N THR A 100 6.52 1.95 -4.64
CA THR A 100 7.06 2.24 -5.98
C THR A 100 6.02 2.04 -7.09
N ARG A 101 4.73 1.90 -6.72
CA ARG A 101 3.64 1.55 -7.64
C ARG A 101 3.53 2.51 -8.82
N PHE A 102 3.75 3.82 -8.62
CA PHE A 102 3.75 4.80 -9.71
C PHE A 102 4.59 4.31 -10.90
N TYR A 103 5.81 3.83 -10.67
CA TYR A 103 6.74 3.43 -11.73
C TYR A 103 6.27 2.20 -12.53
N ARG A 104 5.37 1.40 -11.95
CA ARG A 104 4.74 0.26 -12.64
C ARG A 104 3.43 0.63 -13.35
N MET A 105 2.79 1.74 -12.93
CA MET A 105 1.44 2.13 -13.36
C MET A 105 1.42 3.32 -14.32
N ASP A 106 2.54 4.05 -14.44
CA ASP A 106 2.59 5.25 -15.24
C ASP A 106 2.36 4.97 -16.73
N ASN A 107 1.26 5.50 -17.24
CA ASN A 107 0.86 5.41 -18.64
C ASN A 107 1.24 6.66 -19.47
N GLY A 108 2.05 7.57 -18.90
CA GLY A 108 2.43 8.83 -19.54
C GLY A 108 1.39 9.94 -19.43
N ARG A 109 0.25 9.75 -18.74
CA ARG A 109 -0.88 10.69 -18.69
C ARG A 109 -1.42 10.92 -17.28
N ILE A 110 -1.32 9.94 -16.37
CA ILE A 110 -1.77 10.07 -14.99
C ILE A 110 -0.96 11.10 -14.21
N THR A 111 -1.58 11.69 -13.19
CA THR A 111 -0.91 12.47 -12.15
C THR A 111 -0.95 11.67 -10.85
N TRP A 112 0.17 11.59 -10.12
CA TRP A 112 0.28 10.78 -8.93
C TRP A 112 0.76 11.59 -7.73
N TYR A 113 0.12 11.39 -6.59
CA TYR A 113 0.52 11.97 -5.30
C TYR A 113 0.79 10.87 -4.30
N ASN A 114 1.96 10.91 -3.68
CA ASN A 114 2.33 10.08 -2.54
C ASN A 114 2.14 10.91 -1.27
N LEU A 115 1.12 10.58 -0.48
CA LEU A 115 0.78 11.25 0.78
C LEU A 115 1.21 10.39 1.96
N ASP A 116 2.02 10.93 2.86
CA ASP A 116 2.40 10.29 4.12
C ASP A 116 2.80 11.36 5.14
N LEU A 117 3.05 10.94 6.38
CA LEU A 117 3.57 11.82 7.42
C LEU A 117 4.90 12.47 6.98
N PRO A 118 5.18 13.71 7.39
CA PRO A 118 6.40 14.42 6.99
C PRO A 118 7.69 13.62 7.22
N GLU A 119 7.78 12.91 8.34
CA GLU A 119 8.93 12.05 8.68
C GLU A 119 9.05 10.85 7.74
N THR A 120 7.94 10.27 7.29
CA THR A 120 7.95 9.18 6.30
C THR A 120 8.39 9.69 4.93
N ILE A 121 7.91 10.86 4.53
CA ILE A 121 8.34 11.49 3.27
C ILE A 121 9.84 11.81 3.31
N GLN A 122 10.38 12.29 4.43
CA GLN A 122 11.83 12.49 4.58
C GLN A 122 12.62 11.19 4.39
N VAL A 123 12.15 10.08 4.97
CA VAL A 123 12.76 8.76 4.75
C VAL A 123 12.69 8.39 3.27
N ARG A 124 11.51 8.54 2.65
CA ARG A 124 11.31 8.25 1.22
C ARG A 124 12.27 9.05 0.35
N ASP A 125 12.37 10.37 0.55
CA ASP A 125 13.22 11.27 -0.22
C ASP A 125 14.73 10.99 0.01
N SER A 126 15.11 10.44 1.18
CA SER A 126 16.47 9.99 1.44
C SER A 126 16.83 8.70 0.71
N VAL A 127 15.85 7.84 0.45
CA VAL A 127 16.02 6.54 -0.21
C VAL A 127 16.06 6.68 -1.73
N TYR A 128 15.16 7.49 -2.29
CA TYR A 128 15.16 7.79 -3.73
C TYR A 128 14.41 9.09 -4.03
N ARG A 129 14.82 9.76 -5.11
CA ARG A 129 14.12 10.94 -5.61
C ARG A 129 13.02 10.54 -6.57
N GLU A 130 11.84 11.15 -6.41
CA GLU A 130 10.73 10.95 -7.34
C GLU A 130 11.05 11.53 -8.73
N GLU A 131 10.63 10.82 -9.75
CA GLU A 131 10.83 11.19 -11.16
C GLU A 131 9.50 11.05 -11.93
N GLY A 132 9.22 11.98 -12.83
CA GLY A 132 8.04 11.96 -13.68
C GLY A 132 6.86 12.75 -13.09
N ARG A 133 5.62 12.22 -13.30
CA ARG A 133 4.36 12.87 -12.89
C ARG A 133 3.91 12.46 -11.49
N VAL A 134 4.84 12.30 -10.59
CA VAL A 134 4.61 11.97 -9.19
C VAL A 134 5.13 13.08 -8.28
N SER A 135 4.38 13.39 -7.24
CA SER A 135 4.74 14.38 -6.22
C SER A 135 4.50 13.79 -4.83
N THR A 136 5.26 14.25 -3.84
CA THR A 136 5.09 13.88 -2.43
C THR A 136 4.36 14.96 -1.66
N ILE A 137 3.51 14.56 -0.71
CA ILE A 137 2.80 15.44 0.21
C ILE A 137 3.09 14.96 1.63
N GLY A 138 3.95 15.70 2.36
CA GLY A 138 4.22 15.46 3.78
C GLY A 138 3.08 16.03 4.63
N CYS A 139 2.08 15.21 4.94
CA CYS A 139 0.91 15.60 5.73
C CYS A 139 0.18 14.36 6.27
N SER A 140 -0.46 14.48 7.42
CA SER A 140 -1.36 13.42 7.91
C SER A 140 -2.56 13.26 6.99
N CYS A 141 -2.99 12.02 6.72
CA CYS A 141 -4.23 11.76 5.99
C CYS A 141 -5.49 12.23 6.75
N LEU A 142 -5.35 12.55 8.04
CA LEU A 142 -6.40 13.09 8.90
C LEU A 142 -6.44 14.63 8.92
N ASP A 143 -5.47 15.30 8.32
CA ASP A 143 -5.45 16.75 8.20
C ASP A 143 -6.35 17.19 7.04
N PRO A 144 -7.37 18.02 7.25
CA PRO A 144 -8.27 18.46 6.20
C PRO A 144 -7.62 19.38 5.14
N ALA A 145 -6.36 19.79 5.35
CA ALA A 145 -5.67 20.71 4.42
C ALA A 145 -4.98 19.99 3.25
N TRP A 146 -4.69 18.68 3.32
CA TRP A 146 -3.98 17.98 2.23
C TRP A 146 -4.73 17.99 0.88
N PRO A 147 -6.08 17.99 0.80
CA PRO A 147 -6.79 18.03 -0.48
C PRO A 147 -6.51 19.28 -1.32
N GLU A 148 -6.12 20.39 -0.68
CA GLU A 148 -5.76 21.63 -1.37
C GLU A 148 -4.45 21.51 -2.17
N LYS A 149 -3.59 20.54 -1.80
CA LYS A 149 -2.31 20.27 -2.46
C LYS A 149 -2.45 19.35 -3.67
N VAL A 150 -3.65 18.82 -3.92
CA VAL A 150 -3.92 17.86 -5.00
C VAL A 150 -4.62 18.55 -6.17
N ILE A 151 -4.05 18.41 -7.36
CA ILE A 151 -4.71 18.87 -8.59
C ILE A 151 -5.83 17.88 -8.92
N LYS A 152 -7.07 18.34 -8.85
CA LYS A 152 -8.28 17.53 -9.10
C LYS A 152 -8.54 17.45 -10.61
N ARG A 153 -7.94 16.46 -11.27
CA ARG A 153 -8.10 16.25 -12.70
C ARG A 153 -8.69 14.88 -12.98
N GLY A 154 -9.75 14.81 -13.75
CA GLY A 154 -10.41 13.56 -14.16
C GLY A 154 -11.04 12.81 -12.98
N LYS A 155 -11.09 11.49 -13.09
CA LYS A 155 -11.43 10.60 -11.97
C LYS A 155 -10.31 10.58 -10.94
N MET A 156 -10.70 10.49 -9.66
CA MET A 156 -9.75 10.48 -8.55
C MET A 156 -9.67 9.07 -7.97
N LEU A 157 -8.48 8.47 -7.98
CA LEU A 157 -8.22 7.18 -7.32
C LEU A 157 -7.50 7.40 -6.00
N PHE A 158 -8.04 6.85 -4.91
CA PHE A 158 -7.41 6.81 -3.60
C PHE A 158 -7.00 5.38 -3.28
N ILE A 159 -5.70 5.16 -3.01
CA ILE A 159 -5.15 3.88 -2.61
C ILE A 159 -4.81 3.97 -1.12
N ILE A 160 -5.34 3.05 -0.32
CA ILE A 160 -5.11 2.97 1.13
C ILE A 160 -4.63 1.55 1.43
N GLU A 161 -3.32 1.37 1.50
CA GLU A 161 -2.65 0.10 1.75
C GLU A 161 -1.89 0.13 3.07
N GLY A 162 -2.06 -0.90 3.91
CA GLY A 162 -1.28 -1.07 5.13
C GLY A 162 -1.52 -0.02 6.22
N LEU A 163 -2.63 0.72 6.18
CA LEU A 163 -2.89 1.85 7.08
C LEU A 163 -4.03 1.60 8.05
N THR A 164 -5.20 1.18 7.55
CA THR A 164 -6.46 1.24 8.32
C THR A 164 -6.43 0.44 9.62
N MET A 165 -5.61 -0.60 9.70
CA MET A 165 -5.45 -1.40 10.92
C MET A 165 -4.80 -0.64 12.08
N TYR A 166 -4.11 0.45 11.83
CA TYR A 166 -3.46 1.29 12.85
C TYR A 166 -4.30 2.50 13.28
N LEU A 167 -5.42 2.74 12.59
CA LEU A 167 -6.34 3.85 12.86
C LEU A 167 -7.53 3.37 13.68
N THR A 168 -8.07 4.25 14.55
CA THR A 168 -9.36 3.98 15.17
C THR A 168 -10.50 4.08 14.17
N LYS A 169 -11.68 3.57 14.52
CA LYS A 169 -12.87 3.68 13.66
C LYS A 169 -13.18 5.14 13.32
N GLU A 170 -13.03 6.04 14.30
CA GLU A 170 -13.27 7.49 14.14
C GLU A 170 -12.27 8.11 13.17
N GLN A 171 -10.99 7.72 13.24
CA GLN A 171 -9.95 8.19 12.34
C GLN A 171 -10.18 7.70 10.91
N VAL A 172 -10.58 6.44 10.70
CA VAL A 172 -10.95 5.94 9.36
C VAL A 172 -12.15 6.71 8.82
N THR A 173 -13.15 6.97 9.67
CA THR A 173 -14.32 7.78 9.30
C THR A 173 -13.92 9.20 8.89
N GLN A 174 -13.02 9.84 9.66
CA GLN A 174 -12.50 11.19 9.35
C GLN A 174 -11.75 11.20 8.00
N MET A 175 -10.85 10.25 7.77
CA MET A 175 -10.10 10.12 6.52
C MET A 175 -11.04 9.98 5.32
N LEU A 176 -12.03 9.09 5.40
CA LEU A 176 -13.00 8.90 4.33
C LEU A 176 -13.92 10.11 4.14
N ALA A 177 -14.28 10.82 5.23
CA ALA A 177 -15.05 12.06 5.13
C ALA A 177 -14.24 13.16 4.40
N ILE A 178 -12.94 13.31 4.70
CA ILE A 178 -12.07 14.25 3.97
C ILE A 178 -12.06 13.92 2.47
N ILE A 179 -11.94 12.66 2.09
CA ILE A 179 -11.99 12.24 0.68
C ILE A 179 -13.35 12.59 0.07
N ARG A 180 -14.45 12.18 0.71
CA ARG A 180 -15.83 12.41 0.22
C ARG A 180 -16.13 13.88 0.01
N ASP A 181 -15.76 14.73 0.97
CA ASP A 181 -16.17 16.12 1.01
C ASP A 181 -15.35 17.01 0.07
N ASN A 182 -14.16 16.56 -0.33
CA ASN A 182 -13.26 17.34 -1.18
C ASN A 182 -13.16 16.84 -2.62
N PHE A 183 -13.63 15.63 -2.95
CA PHE A 183 -13.46 15.04 -4.29
C PHE A 183 -14.78 14.44 -4.80
N ASP A 184 -15.33 15.00 -5.88
CA ASP A 184 -16.63 14.58 -6.41
C ASP A 184 -16.59 13.23 -7.13
N ASN A 185 -15.48 12.89 -7.75
CA ASN A 185 -15.31 11.66 -8.53
C ASN A 185 -14.35 10.68 -7.82
N ALA A 186 -14.51 10.54 -6.49
CA ALA A 186 -13.62 9.70 -5.69
C ALA A 186 -13.92 8.21 -5.88
N TYR A 187 -12.89 7.45 -6.20
CA TYR A 187 -12.85 5.99 -6.22
C TYR A 187 -11.79 5.52 -5.24
N VAL A 188 -12.12 4.59 -4.37
CA VAL A 188 -11.26 4.18 -3.26
C VAL A 188 -10.97 2.68 -3.34
N ILE A 189 -9.71 2.33 -3.25
CA ILE A 189 -9.22 0.96 -3.04
C ILE A 189 -8.58 0.92 -1.67
N MET A 190 -9.21 0.24 -0.71
CA MET A 190 -8.83 0.25 0.70
C MET A 190 -8.59 -1.16 1.22
N GLU A 191 -7.41 -1.39 1.76
CA GLU A 191 -7.12 -2.60 2.52
C GLU A 191 -7.69 -2.52 3.92
N CYS A 192 -8.32 -3.61 4.37
CA CYS A 192 -8.84 -3.77 5.71
C CYS A 192 -8.36 -5.06 6.35
N LEU A 193 -7.96 -4.95 7.62
CA LEU A 193 -7.66 -6.11 8.44
C LEU A 193 -8.93 -6.91 8.76
N CYS A 194 -8.81 -8.24 8.83
CA CYS A 194 -9.89 -9.05 9.41
C CYS A 194 -10.09 -8.69 10.89
N PRO A 195 -11.32 -8.36 11.34
CA PRO A 195 -11.59 -7.94 12.72
C PRO A 195 -11.12 -8.93 13.80
N LYS A 196 -10.96 -10.20 13.46
CA LYS A 196 -10.44 -11.23 14.39
C LYS A 196 -9.02 -10.98 14.87
N PHE A 197 -8.26 -10.14 14.16
CA PHE A 197 -6.88 -9.79 14.53
C PHE A 197 -6.77 -8.47 15.29
N VAL A 198 -7.85 -7.74 15.44
CA VAL A 198 -7.89 -6.51 16.24
C VAL A 198 -7.61 -6.81 17.71
N ASN A 199 -6.77 -6.00 18.35
CA ASN A 199 -6.34 -6.12 19.76
C ASN A 199 -5.69 -7.47 20.14
N LYS A 200 -5.10 -8.18 19.16
CA LYS A 200 -4.35 -9.40 19.44
C LYS A 200 -2.85 -9.14 19.33
N GLU A 201 -2.21 -8.94 20.47
CA GLU A 201 -0.78 -8.63 20.60
C GLU A 201 0.19 -9.68 20.00
N LYS A 202 -0.30 -10.90 19.69
CA LYS A 202 0.56 -12.05 19.33
C LYS A 202 0.54 -12.41 17.84
N VAL A 203 -0.15 -11.65 16.98
CA VAL A 203 -0.45 -12.13 15.63
C VAL A 203 0.68 -11.92 14.62
N GLU A 204 1.50 -10.88 14.76
CA GLU A 204 2.64 -10.66 13.86
C GLU A 204 3.93 -10.35 14.64
N LYS A 205 4.92 -11.24 14.51
CA LYS A 205 6.25 -11.04 15.10
C LYS A 205 6.96 -9.78 14.59
N SER A 206 6.68 -9.38 13.35
CA SER A 206 7.22 -8.17 12.73
C SER A 206 6.72 -6.88 13.38
N ILE A 207 5.51 -6.89 13.95
CA ILE A 207 4.88 -5.72 14.60
C ILE A 207 5.26 -5.66 16.09
N GLN A 208 5.55 -6.79 16.73
CA GLN A 208 5.97 -6.82 18.13
C GLN A 208 7.23 -5.97 18.41
N SER A 209 8.12 -5.82 17.42
CA SER A 209 9.31 -4.96 17.53
C SER A 209 8.99 -3.46 17.43
N THR A 210 7.85 -3.07 16.86
CA THR A 210 7.46 -1.67 16.64
C THR A 210 6.52 -1.12 17.70
N GLY A 211 5.96 -1.97 18.57
CA GLY A 211 4.95 -1.59 19.57
C GLY A 211 3.60 -1.18 18.97
N ALA A 212 3.39 -1.38 17.66
CA ALA A 212 2.14 -1.05 17.00
C ALA A 212 1.04 -2.06 17.36
N VAL A 213 -0.19 -1.58 17.56
CA VAL A 213 -1.37 -2.38 17.88
C VAL A 213 -2.39 -2.23 16.76
N PHE A 214 -2.99 -3.33 16.34
CA PHE A 214 -4.11 -3.28 15.41
C PHE A 214 -5.39 -2.87 16.14
N THR A 215 -5.97 -1.75 15.72
CA THR A 215 -7.10 -1.11 16.40
C THR A 215 -8.42 -1.29 15.70
N TRP A 216 -8.41 -1.52 14.36
CA TRP A 216 -9.62 -1.59 13.56
C TRP A 216 -9.49 -2.53 12.35
N GLY A 217 -10.65 -3.02 11.87
CA GLY A 217 -10.76 -3.84 10.67
C GLY A 217 -12.20 -4.06 10.24
N ALA A 218 -12.41 -4.52 9.01
CA ALA A 218 -13.71 -4.87 8.44
C ALA A 218 -13.59 -6.01 7.43
N ASN A 219 -14.62 -6.86 7.30
CA ASN A 219 -14.61 -7.97 6.34
C ASN A 219 -15.26 -7.64 5.00
N SER A 220 -16.07 -6.60 4.92
CA SER A 220 -16.76 -6.20 3.70
C SER A 220 -17.13 -4.72 3.73
N PHE A 221 -17.53 -4.17 2.56
CA PHE A 221 -18.02 -2.80 2.49
C PHE A 221 -19.29 -2.61 3.33
N GLU A 222 -20.14 -3.60 3.42
CA GLU A 222 -21.38 -3.56 4.21
C GLU A 222 -21.10 -3.41 5.71
N GLU A 223 -19.99 -4.00 6.20
CA GLU A 223 -19.55 -3.84 7.59
C GLU A 223 -19.01 -2.44 7.91
N LEU A 224 -18.67 -1.64 6.90
CA LEU A 224 -18.23 -0.25 7.13
C LEU A 224 -19.36 0.61 7.71
N GLY A 225 -20.60 0.41 7.26
CA GLY A 225 -21.74 1.18 7.74
C GLY A 225 -21.51 2.69 7.64
N ASP A 226 -21.66 3.41 8.76
CA ASP A 226 -21.47 4.87 8.82
C ASP A 226 -20.04 5.34 8.53
N VAL A 227 -19.03 4.46 8.66
CA VAL A 227 -17.64 4.79 8.33
C VAL A 227 -17.50 5.19 6.86
N ALA A 228 -18.22 4.53 5.97
CA ALA A 228 -18.24 4.81 4.53
C ALA A 228 -19.49 5.57 4.06
N LYS A 229 -20.09 6.37 4.95
CA LYS A 229 -21.28 7.17 4.61
C LYS A 229 -20.99 8.07 3.39
N GLY A 230 -21.89 8.02 2.39
CA GLY A 230 -21.77 8.77 1.14
C GLY A 230 -20.92 8.06 0.08
N PHE A 231 -20.54 6.81 0.33
CA PHE A 231 -19.94 5.93 -0.68
C PHE A 231 -20.88 4.78 -1.02
N ARG A 232 -20.69 4.20 -2.21
CA ARG A 232 -21.35 2.98 -2.65
C ARG A 232 -20.34 1.91 -3.01
N LYS A 233 -20.68 0.67 -2.75
CA LYS A 233 -19.82 -0.47 -3.09
C LYS A 233 -19.66 -0.63 -4.59
N VAL A 234 -18.40 -0.88 -4.99
CA VAL A 234 -18.06 -1.39 -6.32
C VAL A 234 -17.74 -2.88 -6.20
N LYS A 235 -16.82 -3.27 -5.30
CA LYS A 235 -16.36 -4.66 -5.19
C LYS A 235 -15.80 -4.94 -3.79
N ASN A 236 -15.99 -6.16 -3.31
CA ASN A 236 -15.20 -6.73 -2.22
C ASN A 236 -14.22 -7.75 -2.82
N ASP A 237 -12.93 -7.58 -2.51
CA ASP A 237 -11.85 -8.49 -2.90
C ASP A 237 -11.05 -8.92 -1.66
N ASN A 238 -10.02 -9.71 -1.84
CA ASN A 238 -9.13 -10.12 -0.75
C ASN A 238 -7.75 -10.52 -1.28
N ILE A 239 -6.77 -10.56 -0.39
CA ILE A 239 -5.38 -10.89 -0.76
C ILE A 239 -5.17 -12.33 -1.20
N LEU A 240 -6.09 -13.27 -0.88
CA LEU A 240 -5.95 -14.67 -1.28
C LEU A 240 -5.90 -14.84 -2.79
N ARG A 241 -6.57 -13.96 -3.54
CA ARG A 241 -6.50 -13.95 -5.00
C ARG A 241 -5.05 -13.74 -5.47
N GLY A 242 -4.30 -12.87 -4.81
CA GLY A 242 -2.87 -12.69 -5.06
C GLY A 242 -2.05 -13.95 -4.74
N MET A 243 -2.38 -14.65 -3.65
CA MET A 243 -1.74 -15.94 -3.34
C MET A 243 -1.95 -16.97 -4.46
N TRP A 244 -3.13 -17.00 -5.10
CA TRP A 244 -3.37 -17.89 -6.26
C TRP A 244 -2.52 -17.52 -7.47
N ILE A 245 -2.29 -16.23 -7.69
CA ILE A 245 -1.47 -15.74 -8.79
C ILE A 245 -0.01 -16.13 -8.55
N LEU A 246 0.45 -16.05 -7.32
CA LEU A 246 1.81 -16.43 -6.93
C LEU A 246 2.02 -17.96 -6.98
N ASN A 247 1.03 -18.72 -6.50
CA ASN A 247 1.07 -20.19 -6.50
C ASN A 247 -0.36 -20.75 -6.64
N PRO A 248 -0.71 -21.34 -7.82
CA PRO A 248 -2.04 -21.86 -8.10
C PRO A 248 -2.51 -22.96 -7.12
N ALA A 249 -1.60 -23.66 -6.42
CA ALA A 249 -1.97 -24.65 -5.44
C ALA A 249 -2.75 -24.06 -4.24
N PHE A 250 -2.56 -22.76 -3.96
CA PHE A 250 -3.35 -22.08 -2.93
C PHE A 250 -4.85 -22.03 -3.22
N LYS A 251 -5.29 -22.21 -4.47
CA LYS A 251 -6.73 -22.31 -4.80
C LYS A 251 -7.43 -23.40 -4.00
N LEU A 252 -6.75 -24.53 -3.76
CA LEU A 252 -7.32 -25.64 -3.01
C LEU A 252 -7.58 -25.30 -1.54
N VAL A 253 -6.73 -24.46 -0.94
CA VAL A 253 -6.83 -24.07 0.48
C VAL A 253 -7.84 -22.94 0.69
N THR A 254 -7.98 -22.06 -0.28
CA THR A 254 -8.83 -20.87 -0.16
C THR A 254 -10.33 -21.13 -0.32
N TRP A 255 -10.70 -22.34 -0.71
CA TRP A 255 -12.11 -22.81 -0.67
C TRP A 255 -12.59 -23.05 0.77
N ILE A 256 -11.67 -23.19 1.73
CA ILE A 256 -12.00 -23.38 3.13
C ILE A 256 -12.55 -22.04 3.67
N PRO A 257 -13.83 -21.99 4.14
CA PRO A 257 -14.45 -20.76 4.61
C PRO A 257 -13.65 -20.06 5.72
N PHE A 258 -13.00 -20.83 6.59
CA PHE A 258 -12.15 -20.33 7.66
C PHE A 258 -10.98 -19.50 7.11
N VAL A 259 -10.27 -19.99 6.09
CA VAL A 259 -9.13 -19.30 5.46
C VAL A 259 -9.59 -18.00 4.80
N LYS A 260 -10.69 -18.06 4.06
CA LYS A 260 -11.29 -16.88 3.42
C LYS A 260 -11.70 -15.82 4.43
N ASN A 261 -12.26 -16.22 5.57
CA ASN A 261 -12.70 -15.30 6.62
C ASN A 261 -11.54 -14.68 7.39
N MET A 262 -10.37 -15.34 7.42
CA MET A 262 -9.18 -14.86 8.11
C MET A 262 -8.28 -13.96 7.24
N SER A 263 -8.51 -13.91 5.93
CA SER A 263 -7.68 -13.10 5.04
C SER A 263 -7.99 -11.61 5.17
N GLN A 264 -6.99 -10.76 4.94
CA GLN A 264 -7.18 -9.33 4.74
C GLN A 264 -8.06 -9.07 3.52
N LYS A 265 -8.88 -8.02 3.60
CA LYS A 265 -9.84 -7.63 2.57
C LYS A 265 -9.33 -6.44 1.79
N ILE A 266 -9.75 -6.35 0.54
CA ILE A 266 -9.55 -5.17 -0.29
C ILE A 266 -10.95 -4.71 -0.70
N LEU A 267 -11.37 -3.58 -0.17
CA LEU A 267 -12.67 -2.98 -0.39
C LEU A 267 -12.55 -1.91 -1.46
N VAL A 268 -13.37 -2.02 -2.49
CA VAL A 268 -13.42 -1.07 -3.60
C VAL A 268 -14.78 -0.40 -3.59
N PHE A 269 -14.79 0.92 -3.52
CA PHE A 269 -16.00 1.72 -3.44
C PHE A 269 -15.78 3.10 -4.05
N GLU A 270 -16.86 3.79 -4.38
CA GLU A 270 -16.81 5.12 -4.98
C GLU A 270 -17.81 6.07 -4.32
N LYS A 271 -17.62 7.36 -4.45
CA LYS A 271 -18.56 8.37 -3.97
C LYS A 271 -19.91 8.17 -4.65
N ALA A 272 -20.98 8.15 -3.86
CA ALA A 272 -22.36 7.91 -4.30
C ALA A 272 -22.94 9.11 -5.08
#